data_c2d2d96af3baaa761eaacd1d69671367
#
_entry.id   c2d2d96af3baaa761eaacd1d69671367
#
_cell.length_a   1.000
_cell.length_b   1.000
_cell.length_c   1.000
_cell.angle_alpha   90.00
_cell.angle_beta   90.00
_cell.angle_gamma   90.00
#
_symmetry.space_group_name_H-M   'P 1'
#
loop_
_entity.id
_entity.type
_entity.pdbx_description
1 polymer ?
#
loop_
_entity_poly.entity_id
_entity_poly.type
_entity_poly.pdbx_seq_one_letter_code
_entity_poly.pdbx_strand_id
1 'polypeptide(L)'
;MRRCRWPAGIERLTGQYLGREWRRDDGALVRIDRCLIDANWGTSTDVVYQFCRQSAHAGVVMPSHGRFVGASSQPFSEYRRRQGDRIGHNWRMPNVHGKRAVRHVVFDTNFWKSFVHARLAVAMGDRGCLSLFGDQAEQHRLLAEHLTAEYRVKTEGRGRTVDEWKMRPERGENHWLDCL
;
A
#
# COMPACT_ATOMS: atom_id res chain seq x y z
N MET A 1 3.79 29.95 17.06
CA MET A 1 3.89 28.66 16.34
C MET A 1 2.53 28.32 15.76
N ARG A 2 2.32 28.45 14.44
CA ARG A 2 1.07 28.01 13.79
C ARG A 2 1.11 26.48 13.79
N ARG A 3 0.19 25.84 14.52
CA ARG A 3 -0.03 24.40 14.39
C ARG A 3 -0.43 24.16 12.93
N CYS A 4 0.40 23.46 12.17
CA CYS A 4 0.00 22.91 10.86
C CYS A 4 -1.27 22.08 11.13
N ARG A 5 -2.42 22.57 10.65
CA ARG A 5 -3.65 21.82 10.67
C ARG A 5 -3.44 20.70 9.64
N TRP A 6 -3.24 19.49 10.13
CA TRP A 6 -3.31 18.29 9.32
C TRP A 6 -4.57 18.33 8.47
N PRO A 7 -4.58 17.74 7.27
CA PRO A 7 -5.83 17.45 6.63
C PRO A 7 -6.68 16.72 7.67
N ALA A 8 -7.72 17.35 8.17
CA ALA A 8 -8.58 16.84 9.24
C ALA A 8 -9.13 15.43 8.89
N GLY A 9 -9.07 15.05 7.60
CA GLY A 9 -9.39 13.74 7.08
C GLY A 9 -8.45 12.63 7.56
N ILE A 10 -7.12 12.83 7.52
CA ILE A 10 -6.16 11.76 7.93
C ILE A 10 -6.27 11.51 9.43
N GLU A 11 -6.35 12.56 10.23
CA GLU A 11 -6.48 12.43 11.69
C GLU A 11 -7.79 11.76 12.09
N ARG A 12 -8.90 12.12 11.42
CA ARG A 12 -10.20 11.50 11.65
C ARG A 12 -10.22 10.02 11.23
N LEU A 13 -9.70 9.68 10.06
CA LEU A 13 -9.63 8.30 9.57
C LEU A 13 -8.78 7.44 10.50
N THR A 14 -7.58 7.90 10.84
CA THR A 14 -6.68 7.13 11.72
C THR A 14 -7.28 6.97 13.11
N GLY A 15 -7.88 8.00 13.70
CA GLY A 15 -8.55 7.92 15.00
C GLY A 15 -9.74 6.98 14.98
N GLN A 16 -10.52 6.96 13.90
CA GLN A 16 -11.70 6.12 13.76
C GLN A 16 -11.36 4.63 13.61
N TYR A 17 -10.30 4.29 12.88
CA TYR A 17 -10.00 2.91 12.53
C TYR A 17 -8.88 2.29 13.36
N LEU A 18 -7.82 3.02 13.70
CA LEU A 18 -6.66 2.45 14.39
C LEU A 18 -6.89 2.22 15.89
N GLY A 19 -7.81 2.96 16.51
CA GLY A 19 -8.21 2.76 17.90
C GLY A 19 -9.26 1.67 18.10
N ARG A 20 -9.80 1.12 17.01
CA ARG A 20 -10.92 0.18 17.05
C ARG A 20 -10.44 -1.26 17.12
N GLU A 21 -11.17 -2.10 17.85
CA GLU A 21 -11.08 -3.56 17.78
C GLU A 21 -12.06 -4.08 16.75
N TRP A 22 -11.63 -5.08 16.00
CA TRP A 22 -12.40 -5.75 14.97
C TRP A 22 -12.61 -7.20 15.38
N ARG A 23 -13.83 -7.68 15.27
CA ARG A 23 -14.15 -9.06 15.56
C ARG A 23 -14.05 -9.88 14.28
N ARG A 24 -13.26 -10.94 14.33
CA ARG A 24 -13.22 -11.98 13.28
C ARG A 24 -14.38 -12.95 13.46
N ASP A 25 -14.67 -13.74 12.41
CA ASP A 25 -15.74 -14.74 12.41
C ASP A 25 -15.51 -15.83 13.46
N ASP A 26 -14.26 -16.13 13.79
CA ASP A 26 -13.87 -17.05 14.88
C ASP A 26 -14.03 -16.44 16.29
N GLY A 27 -14.51 -15.20 16.39
CA GLY A 27 -14.71 -14.46 17.64
C GLY A 27 -13.48 -13.74 18.18
N ALA A 28 -12.30 -13.92 17.58
CA ALA A 28 -11.09 -13.25 18.02
C ALA A 28 -11.17 -11.73 17.77
N LEU A 29 -10.66 -10.96 18.72
CA LEU A 29 -10.52 -9.50 18.60
C LEU A 29 -9.16 -9.17 18.02
N VAL A 30 -9.13 -8.41 16.93
CA VAL A 30 -7.92 -7.96 16.25
C VAL A 30 -7.87 -6.44 16.15
N ARG A 31 -6.68 -5.90 16.09
CA ARG A 31 -6.43 -4.47 15.83
C ARG A 31 -5.59 -4.31 14.58
N ILE A 32 -5.61 -3.12 14.01
CA ILE A 32 -4.73 -2.78 12.89
C ILE A 32 -3.31 -2.60 13.42
N ASP A 33 -2.40 -3.50 13.05
CA ASP A 33 -0.98 -3.47 13.45
C ASP A 33 -0.17 -2.50 12.62
N ARG A 34 -0.56 -2.24 11.38
CA ARG A 34 0.08 -1.32 10.45
C ARG A 34 -0.94 -0.59 9.60
N CYS A 35 -0.70 0.71 9.44
CA CYS A 35 -1.40 1.55 8.49
C CYS A 35 -0.35 2.27 7.64
N LEU A 36 -0.34 1.99 6.35
CA LEU A 36 0.54 2.64 5.39
C LEU A 36 -0.18 3.86 4.79
N ILE A 37 0.53 4.99 4.73
CA ILE A 37 0.01 6.21 4.14
C ILE A 37 0.88 6.57 2.95
N ASP A 38 0.29 6.67 1.77
CA ASP A 38 1.02 7.04 0.57
C ASP A 38 1.69 8.40 0.72
N ALA A 39 2.98 8.45 0.42
CA ALA A 39 3.82 9.62 0.53
C ALA A 39 4.42 10.05 -0.83
N ASN A 40 3.88 9.56 -1.95
CA ASN A 40 4.31 9.93 -3.30
C ASN A 40 3.66 11.21 -3.83
N TRP A 41 3.02 12.00 -3.00
CA TRP A 41 2.22 13.17 -3.38
C TRP A 41 3.03 14.46 -3.56
N GLY A 42 4.24 14.41 -4.01
CA GLY A 42 5.06 15.59 -4.30
C GLY A 42 5.16 16.54 -3.10
N THR A 43 4.47 17.69 -3.15
CA THR A 43 4.51 18.71 -2.08
C THR A 43 3.91 18.24 -0.75
N SER A 44 3.05 17.22 -0.75
CA SER A 44 2.41 16.69 0.46
C SER A 44 3.22 15.61 1.18
N THR A 45 4.34 15.16 0.60
CA THR A 45 5.23 14.16 1.21
C THR A 45 5.64 14.55 2.63
N ASP A 46 6.09 15.79 2.84
CA ASP A 46 6.53 16.26 4.17
C ASP A 46 5.37 16.26 5.19
N VAL A 47 4.15 16.50 4.75
CA VAL A 47 2.94 16.46 5.58
C VAL A 47 2.69 15.04 6.10
N VAL A 48 2.79 14.02 5.23
CA VAL A 48 2.65 12.62 5.63
C VAL A 48 3.72 12.20 6.62
N TYR A 49 4.99 12.55 6.37
CA TYR A 49 6.09 12.26 7.28
C TYR A 49 5.93 12.93 8.64
N GLN A 50 5.50 14.18 8.65
CA GLN A 50 5.26 14.91 9.89
C GLN A 50 4.07 14.29 10.64
N PHE A 51 2.97 13.93 9.96
CA PHE A 51 1.83 13.25 10.56
C PHE A 51 2.25 11.93 11.20
N CYS A 52 2.94 11.05 10.47
CA CYS A 52 3.40 9.76 10.99
C CYS A 52 4.31 9.89 12.22
N ARG A 53 5.04 11.01 12.35
CA ARG A 53 5.92 11.31 13.49
C ARG A 53 5.18 11.82 14.72
N GLN A 54 4.10 12.60 14.50
CA GLN A 54 3.40 13.33 15.57
C GLN A 54 2.05 12.71 15.96
N SER A 55 1.57 11.72 15.17
CA SER A 55 0.32 11.03 15.44
C SER A 55 0.35 10.32 16.79
N ALA A 56 -0.79 10.30 17.48
CA ALA A 56 -1.00 9.42 18.63
C ALA A 56 -0.79 7.93 18.28
N HIS A 57 -0.89 7.59 16.98
CA HIS A 57 -0.69 6.25 16.43
C HIS A 57 0.67 6.06 15.73
N ALA A 58 1.71 6.86 16.10
CA ALA A 58 3.01 6.82 15.44
C ALA A 58 3.68 5.43 15.40
N GLY A 59 3.32 4.54 16.32
CA GLY A 59 3.80 3.14 16.31
C GLY A 59 3.13 2.26 15.24
N VAL A 60 1.96 2.66 14.74
CA VAL A 60 1.13 1.92 13.78
C VAL A 60 1.19 2.53 12.38
N VAL A 61 1.13 3.86 12.28
CA VAL A 61 1.18 4.57 10.99
C VAL A 61 2.59 4.66 10.43
N MET A 62 2.71 4.54 9.11
CA MET A 62 4.01 4.59 8.44
C MET A 62 3.86 5.18 7.03
N PRO A 63 4.77 6.08 6.58
CA PRO A 63 4.81 6.50 5.19
C PRO A 63 5.14 5.33 4.26
N SER A 64 4.50 5.29 3.10
CA SER A 64 4.77 4.30 2.05
C SER A 64 5.10 4.97 0.73
N HIS A 65 5.97 4.31 -0.06
CA HIS A 65 6.35 4.74 -1.39
C HIS A 65 6.23 3.56 -2.36
N GLY A 66 5.22 3.61 -3.20
CA GLY A 66 5.12 2.71 -4.34
C GLY A 66 6.20 3.06 -5.38
N ARG A 67 6.88 2.06 -5.92
CA ARG A 67 7.80 2.19 -7.05
C ARG A 67 7.35 1.30 -8.18
N PHE A 68 7.23 1.89 -9.35
CA PHE A 68 7.08 1.12 -10.57
C PHE A 68 8.41 0.43 -10.90
N VAL A 69 8.44 -0.90 -10.84
CA VAL A 69 9.61 -1.72 -11.19
C VAL A 69 9.28 -2.51 -12.45
N GLY A 70 9.53 -1.89 -13.60
CA GLY A 70 9.36 -2.52 -14.90
C GLY A 70 10.52 -3.45 -15.26
N ALA A 71 10.40 -4.11 -16.43
CA ALA A 71 11.39 -5.06 -16.92
C ALA A 71 12.81 -4.49 -17.03
N SER A 72 12.92 -3.23 -17.43
CA SER A 72 14.21 -2.53 -17.57
C SER A 72 14.74 -1.93 -16.25
N SER A 73 13.92 -1.91 -15.19
CA SER A 73 14.32 -1.36 -13.90
C SER A 73 15.16 -2.36 -13.10
N GLN A 74 15.94 -1.85 -12.13
CA GLN A 74 16.63 -2.69 -11.15
C GLN A 74 15.61 -3.32 -10.21
N PRO A 75 15.54 -4.67 -10.08
CA PRO A 75 14.63 -5.33 -9.18
C PRO A 75 15.02 -5.17 -7.71
N PHE A 76 14.06 -5.36 -6.81
CA PHE A 76 14.33 -5.30 -5.37
C PHE A 76 15.30 -6.38 -4.88
N SER A 77 15.38 -7.52 -5.57
CA SER A 77 16.34 -8.59 -5.27
C SER A 77 17.81 -8.19 -5.45
N GLU A 78 18.08 -7.21 -6.32
CA GLU A 78 19.41 -6.66 -6.54
C GLU A 78 19.75 -5.46 -5.62
N TYR A 79 18.86 -5.11 -4.70
CA TYR A 79 19.10 -4.00 -3.79
C TYR A 79 20.23 -4.33 -2.81
N ARG A 80 21.27 -3.52 -2.80
CA ARG A 80 22.37 -3.67 -1.84
C ARG A 80 21.93 -3.21 -0.46
N ARG A 81 21.76 -4.18 0.45
CA ARG A 81 21.37 -3.95 1.84
C ARG A 81 22.42 -3.10 2.56
N ARG A 82 21.99 -2.08 3.27
CA ARG A 82 22.79 -1.29 4.20
C ARG A 82 22.49 -1.71 5.63
N GLN A 83 23.43 -1.37 6.55
CA GLN A 83 23.22 -1.65 7.97
C GLN A 83 21.93 -0.97 8.47
N GLY A 84 21.07 -1.74 9.15
CA GLY A 84 19.79 -1.26 9.67
C GLY A 84 18.62 -1.32 8.68
N ASP A 85 18.85 -1.62 7.39
CA ASP A 85 17.79 -1.85 6.43
C ASP A 85 17.04 -3.15 6.76
N ARG A 86 15.71 -3.12 6.59
CA ARG A 86 14.87 -4.31 6.55
C ARG A 86 14.44 -4.56 5.11
N ILE A 87 14.60 -5.79 4.64
CA ILE A 87 14.25 -6.19 3.27
C ILE A 87 13.36 -7.40 3.37
N GLY A 88 12.27 -7.37 2.61
CA GLY A 88 11.37 -8.48 2.41
C GLY A 88 11.14 -8.73 0.92
N HIS A 89 10.13 -9.54 0.61
CA HIS A 89 9.80 -9.89 -0.76
C HIS A 89 9.16 -8.70 -1.48
N ASN A 90 9.90 -8.12 -2.44
CA ASN A 90 9.50 -6.92 -3.20
C ASN A 90 9.14 -5.68 -2.38
N TRP A 91 9.75 -5.56 -1.19
CA TRP A 91 9.69 -4.35 -0.37
C TRP A 91 10.95 -4.18 0.45
N ARG A 92 11.20 -2.96 0.91
CA ARG A 92 12.28 -2.63 1.83
C ARG A 92 11.89 -1.46 2.73
N MET A 93 12.49 -1.42 3.90
CA MET A 93 12.47 -0.29 4.82
C MET A 93 13.91 0.19 4.99
N PRO A 94 14.32 1.26 4.29
CA PRO A 94 15.67 1.80 4.41
C PRO A 94 15.89 2.38 5.82
N ASN A 95 17.11 2.24 6.31
CA ASN A 95 17.55 2.95 7.51
C ASN A 95 17.84 4.41 7.12
N VAL A 96 17.07 5.35 7.64
CA VAL A 96 17.15 6.78 7.29
C VAL A 96 17.62 7.57 8.49
N HIS A 97 18.61 8.42 8.27
CA HIS A 97 19.14 9.36 9.25
C HIS A 97 18.75 10.80 8.91
N GLY A 98 18.75 11.69 9.90
CA GLY A 98 18.50 13.12 9.73
C GLY A 98 17.04 13.55 9.89
N LYS A 99 16.68 14.69 9.31
CA LYS A 99 15.37 15.34 9.50
C LYS A 99 14.15 14.49 9.09
N ARG A 100 14.35 13.53 8.19
CA ARG A 100 13.31 12.57 7.76
C ARG A 100 13.52 11.18 8.35
N ALA A 101 14.07 11.10 9.57
CA ALA A 101 14.34 9.83 10.26
C ALA A 101 13.06 9.08 10.70
N VAL A 102 12.03 9.06 9.86
CA VAL A 102 10.84 8.24 10.02
C VAL A 102 11.00 6.99 9.17
N ARG A 103 10.83 5.83 9.79
CA ARG A 103 10.79 4.57 9.04
C ARG A 103 9.67 4.64 8.02
N HIS A 104 9.97 4.26 6.80
CA HIS A 104 9.01 4.18 5.72
C HIS A 104 9.24 2.90 4.92
N VAL A 105 8.21 2.43 4.25
CA VAL A 105 8.31 1.28 3.36
C VAL A 105 8.40 1.75 1.91
N VAL A 106 9.22 1.08 1.13
CA VAL A 106 9.29 1.20 -0.33
C VAL A 106 8.96 -0.16 -0.91
N PHE A 107 8.03 -0.25 -1.83
CA PHE A 107 7.55 -1.51 -2.39
C PHE A 107 7.37 -1.44 -3.91
N ASP A 108 7.41 -2.61 -4.55
CA ASP A 108 7.18 -2.77 -5.99
C ASP A 108 5.67 -2.80 -6.27
N THR A 109 5.15 -1.74 -6.90
CA THR A 109 3.73 -1.63 -7.21
C THR A 109 3.26 -2.70 -8.20
N ASN A 110 4.06 -3.05 -9.19
CA ASN A 110 3.71 -4.06 -10.19
C ASN A 110 3.56 -5.45 -9.56
N PHE A 111 4.51 -5.82 -8.69
CA PHE A 111 4.45 -7.09 -7.98
C PHE A 111 3.22 -7.18 -7.07
N TRP A 112 2.98 -6.16 -6.24
CA TRP A 112 1.90 -6.20 -5.26
C TRP A 112 0.52 -6.11 -5.91
N LYS A 113 0.34 -5.35 -7.00
CA LYS A 113 -0.89 -5.36 -7.81
C LYS A 113 -1.15 -6.76 -8.38
N SER A 114 -0.15 -7.40 -8.96
CA SER A 114 -0.26 -8.79 -9.45
C SER A 114 -0.61 -9.77 -8.33
N PHE A 115 -0.01 -9.60 -7.14
CA PHE A 115 -0.30 -10.43 -5.98
C PHE A 115 -1.77 -10.29 -5.54
N VAL A 116 -2.28 -9.07 -5.37
CA VAL A 116 -3.68 -8.81 -4.97
C VAL A 116 -4.64 -9.42 -5.99
N HIS A 117 -4.44 -9.16 -7.28
CA HIS A 117 -5.31 -9.73 -8.32
C HIS A 117 -5.27 -11.26 -8.36
N ALA A 118 -4.10 -11.87 -8.13
CA ALA A 118 -4.00 -13.32 -8.03
C ALA A 118 -4.80 -13.86 -6.83
N ARG A 119 -4.85 -13.14 -5.70
CA ARG A 119 -5.62 -13.55 -4.51
C ARG A 119 -7.12 -13.38 -4.71
N LEU A 120 -7.56 -12.36 -5.41
CA LEU A 120 -8.96 -12.16 -5.79
C LEU A 120 -9.46 -13.23 -6.78
N ALA A 121 -8.56 -13.81 -7.58
CA ALA A 121 -8.87 -14.88 -8.54
C ALA A 121 -8.91 -16.28 -7.91
N VAL A 122 -8.48 -16.45 -6.66
CA VAL A 122 -8.57 -17.73 -5.95
C VAL A 122 -10.03 -17.98 -5.56
N ALA A 123 -10.49 -19.22 -5.72
CA ALA A 123 -11.86 -19.59 -5.36
C ALA A 123 -12.14 -19.30 -3.89
N MET A 124 -13.37 -18.85 -3.61
CA MET A 124 -13.80 -18.53 -2.25
C MET A 124 -13.72 -19.78 -1.36
N GLY A 125 -13.10 -19.62 -0.18
CA GLY A 125 -12.85 -20.71 0.76
C GLY A 125 -11.50 -21.41 0.60
N ASP A 126 -10.83 -21.25 -0.54
CA ASP A 126 -9.50 -21.82 -0.75
C ASP A 126 -8.42 -21.00 -0.03
N ARG A 127 -7.33 -21.69 0.33
CA ARG A 127 -6.22 -21.05 1.03
C ARG A 127 -5.60 -19.93 0.19
N GLY A 128 -5.57 -18.74 0.78
CA GLY A 128 -5.00 -17.56 0.15
C GLY A 128 -6.00 -16.77 -0.72
N CYS A 129 -7.27 -17.13 -0.69
CA CYS A 129 -8.34 -16.31 -1.25
C CYS A 129 -8.39 -14.96 -0.53
N LEU A 130 -8.54 -13.90 -1.30
CA LEU A 130 -8.95 -12.58 -0.82
C LEU A 130 -10.41 -12.39 -1.20
N SER A 131 -11.30 -12.41 -0.20
CA SER A 131 -12.73 -12.21 -0.39
C SER A 131 -13.18 -10.87 0.21
N LEU A 132 -14.27 -10.34 -0.32
CA LEU A 132 -14.92 -9.16 0.22
C LEU A 132 -16.01 -9.58 1.18
N PHE A 133 -16.31 -8.73 2.15
CA PHE A 133 -17.36 -8.99 3.14
C PHE A 133 -18.78 -8.79 2.54
N GLY A 134 -19.78 -9.35 3.21
CA GLY A 134 -21.19 -9.20 2.81
C GLY A 134 -21.58 -10.14 1.65
N ASP A 135 -22.86 -10.08 1.28
CA ASP A 135 -23.51 -10.94 0.30
C ASP A 135 -24.03 -10.18 -0.93
N GLN A 136 -23.89 -8.84 -0.95
CA GLN A 136 -24.39 -7.98 -2.02
C GLN A 136 -23.22 -7.41 -2.83
N ALA A 137 -23.01 -7.93 -4.03
CA ALA A 137 -21.91 -7.53 -4.92
C ALA A 137 -21.93 -6.03 -5.28
N GLU A 138 -23.11 -5.42 -5.36
CA GLU A 138 -23.31 -4.01 -5.68
C GLU A 138 -22.66 -3.07 -4.68
N GLN A 139 -22.54 -3.47 -3.42
CA GLN A 139 -21.86 -2.69 -2.38
C GLN A 139 -20.39 -2.47 -2.69
N HIS A 140 -19.79 -3.36 -3.49
CA HIS A 140 -18.38 -3.31 -3.87
C HIS A 140 -18.13 -2.78 -5.28
N ARG A 141 -19.16 -2.24 -5.94
CA ARG A 141 -19.06 -1.77 -7.33
C ARG A 141 -17.92 -0.77 -7.51
N LEU A 142 -17.87 0.26 -6.68
CA LEU A 142 -16.83 1.29 -6.76
C LEU A 142 -15.44 0.70 -6.53
N LEU A 143 -15.28 -0.21 -5.55
CA LEU A 143 -14.03 -0.92 -5.33
C LEU A 143 -13.63 -1.74 -6.58
N ALA A 144 -14.57 -2.48 -7.17
CA ALA A 144 -14.32 -3.27 -8.38
C ALA A 144 -13.93 -2.40 -9.58
N GLU A 145 -14.55 -1.21 -9.73
CA GLU A 145 -14.19 -0.23 -10.76
C GLU A 145 -12.74 0.23 -10.60
N HIS A 146 -12.30 0.57 -9.39
CA HIS A 146 -10.92 0.95 -9.10
C HIS A 146 -9.93 -0.22 -9.26
N LEU A 147 -10.30 -1.43 -8.84
CA LEU A 147 -9.46 -2.62 -9.02
C LEU A 147 -9.24 -2.98 -10.48
N THR A 148 -10.23 -2.71 -11.34
CA THR A 148 -10.17 -3.01 -12.78
C THR A 148 -9.75 -1.81 -13.63
N ALA A 149 -9.40 -0.68 -13.03
CA ALA A 149 -8.95 0.52 -13.73
C ALA A 149 -7.60 0.33 -14.43
N GLU A 150 -6.81 -0.61 -13.98
CA GLU A 150 -5.55 -0.97 -14.62
C GLU A 150 -5.63 -2.37 -15.24
N TYR A 151 -4.73 -2.64 -16.16
CA TYR A 151 -4.55 -3.96 -16.77
C TYR A 151 -3.08 -4.34 -16.79
N ARG A 152 -2.85 -5.63 -16.74
CA ARG A 152 -1.53 -6.24 -16.72
C ARG A 152 -0.98 -6.46 -18.11
N VAL A 153 0.25 -6.04 -18.34
CA VAL A 153 1.02 -6.31 -19.56
C VAL A 153 2.30 -7.06 -19.18
N LYS A 154 2.56 -8.17 -19.81
CA LYS A 154 3.87 -8.85 -19.70
C LYS A 154 4.90 -8.10 -20.52
N THR A 155 5.98 -7.69 -19.88
CA THR A 155 7.07 -6.93 -20.50
C THR A 155 8.39 -7.64 -20.24
N GLU A 156 9.23 -7.70 -21.27
CA GLU A 156 10.55 -8.32 -21.18
C GLU A 156 11.66 -7.27 -21.20
N GLY A 157 12.69 -7.49 -20.39
CA GLY A 157 13.86 -6.63 -20.33
C GLY A 157 14.88 -7.14 -19.31
N ARG A 158 16.15 -6.90 -19.55
CA ARG A 158 17.25 -7.35 -18.67
C ARG A 158 17.21 -8.86 -18.36
N GLY A 159 16.75 -9.69 -19.29
CA GLY A 159 16.62 -11.15 -19.09
C GLY A 159 15.49 -11.55 -18.12
N ARG A 160 14.54 -10.65 -17.83
CA ARG A 160 13.38 -10.89 -16.96
C ARG A 160 12.09 -10.64 -17.72
N THR A 161 11.07 -11.42 -17.39
CA THR A 161 9.68 -11.12 -17.75
C THR A 161 8.96 -10.67 -16.48
N VAL A 162 8.35 -9.49 -16.52
CA VAL A 162 7.61 -8.92 -15.40
C VAL A 162 6.22 -8.49 -15.83
N ASP A 163 5.30 -8.45 -14.90
CA ASP A 163 4.00 -7.82 -15.07
C ASP A 163 4.14 -6.31 -14.86
N GLU A 164 3.75 -5.52 -15.84
CA GLU A 164 3.62 -4.07 -15.73
C GLU A 164 2.14 -3.71 -15.75
N TRP A 165 1.70 -2.95 -14.75
CA TRP A 165 0.33 -2.49 -14.65
C TRP A 165 0.19 -1.11 -15.27
N LYS A 166 -0.80 -0.98 -16.17
CA LYS A 166 -1.04 0.24 -16.96
C LYS A 166 -2.49 0.66 -16.82
N MET A 167 -2.71 1.97 -16.66
CA MET A 167 -4.05 2.54 -16.60
C MET A 167 -4.79 2.31 -17.92
N ARG A 168 -6.06 1.93 -17.83
CA ARG A 168 -6.96 1.89 -19.01
C ARG A 168 -7.31 3.31 -19.43
N PRO A 169 -7.23 3.64 -20.73
CA PRO A 169 -7.51 5.00 -21.21
C PRO A 169 -8.91 5.53 -20.84
N GLU A 170 -9.89 4.62 -20.76
CA GLU A 170 -11.28 4.90 -20.44
C GLU A 170 -11.56 4.99 -18.94
N ARG A 171 -10.58 4.71 -18.08
CA ARG A 171 -10.72 4.73 -16.62
C ARG A 171 -9.86 5.84 -16.03
N GLY A 172 -10.43 6.61 -15.10
CA GLY A 172 -9.77 7.78 -14.55
C GLY A 172 -9.13 7.57 -13.17
N GLU A 173 -9.54 6.55 -12.44
CA GLU A 173 -9.18 6.41 -11.02
C GLU A 173 -8.88 4.97 -10.62
N ASN A 174 -7.77 4.79 -9.91
CA ASN A 174 -7.30 3.50 -9.38
C ASN A 174 -6.95 3.55 -7.88
N HIS A 175 -7.29 4.65 -7.21
CA HIS A 175 -6.81 4.95 -5.85
C HIS A 175 -7.01 3.81 -4.85
N TRP A 176 -8.09 3.04 -4.97
CA TRP A 176 -8.33 1.93 -4.05
C TRP A 176 -7.46 0.70 -4.37
N LEU A 177 -7.07 0.51 -5.65
CA LEU A 177 -6.06 -0.50 -5.99
C LEU A 177 -4.69 -0.16 -5.39
N ASP A 178 -4.34 1.12 -5.38
CA ASP A 178 -3.08 1.58 -4.79
C ASP A 178 -3.08 1.51 -3.23
N CYS A 179 -4.26 1.37 -2.61
CA CYS A 179 -4.43 1.24 -1.15
C CYS A 179 -4.44 -0.21 -0.63
N LEU A 180 -4.53 -1.20 -1.53
CA LEU A 180 -4.51 -2.62 -1.19
C LEU A 180 -3.10 -3.17 -1.18
#